data_a1d29f7c082be56cf904b6cb0bb1dc9a
#
_entry.id   a1d29f7c082be56cf904b6cb0bb1dc9a
#
_cell.length_a   1.000
_cell.length_b   1.000
_cell.length_c   1.000
_cell.angle_alpha   90.00
_cell.angle_beta   90.00
_cell.angle_gamma   90.00
#
_symmetry.space_group_name_H-M   'P 1'
#
loop_
_entity.id
_entity.type
_entity.pdbx_description
1 polymer ?
#
loop_
_entity_poly.entity_id
_entity_poly.type
_entity_poly.pdbx_seq_one_letter_code
_entity_poly.pdbx_strand_id
1 'polypeptide(L)'
;YAPCEPSIAVSPVNPQHVVAGSILDNVYWSEDGGATWTKDRLTSPHGVFGDPCVVAGATGDFYYLHLSDPSGRGWSDASLLDRIVCQRSKDSGRSWSRGSFMGLNGSKDQDKEWTDASPSGKALATCWTQFDRYGSTADQDSSVILCSTSNHRARRWSKPVRISAVAGDCEDGDETVEGAVPAYGPDGALNVVWARGEQLWFNRSVNGGKRW
;
A
#
# COMPACT_ATOMS: atom_id res chain seq x y z
N TYR A 1 -5.61 -10.01 -17.73
CA TYR A 1 -5.88 -8.58 -17.65
C TYR A 1 -4.76 -7.81 -18.36
N ALA A 2 -5.12 -6.75 -19.08
CA ALA A 2 -4.15 -5.81 -19.58
C ALA A 2 -3.51 -5.06 -18.40
N PRO A 3 -2.18 -4.80 -18.39
CA PRO A 3 -1.55 -4.07 -17.30
C PRO A 3 -2.16 -2.66 -17.19
N CYS A 4 -2.65 -2.32 -15.99
CA CYS A 4 -3.05 -0.96 -15.62
C CYS A 4 -2.65 -0.69 -14.16
N GLU A 5 -2.94 0.50 -13.64
CA GLU A 5 -2.55 0.96 -12.30
C GLU A 5 -1.05 0.74 -12.03
N PRO A 6 -0.15 1.27 -12.87
CA PRO A 6 1.26 1.01 -12.70
C PRO A 6 1.86 1.79 -11.53
N SER A 7 2.76 1.15 -10.80
CA SER A 7 3.62 1.77 -9.80
C SER A 7 5.09 1.45 -10.09
N ILE A 8 6.01 2.38 -9.83
CA ILE A 8 7.42 2.24 -10.15
C ILE A 8 8.31 2.84 -9.07
N ALA A 9 9.45 2.23 -8.80
CA ALA A 9 10.48 2.77 -7.93
C ALA A 9 11.87 2.54 -8.51
N VAL A 10 12.75 3.52 -8.27
CA VAL A 10 14.19 3.45 -8.63
C VAL A 10 14.99 3.30 -7.36
N SER A 11 15.98 2.42 -7.35
CA SER A 11 16.87 2.23 -6.20
C SER A 11 17.70 3.49 -5.93
N PRO A 12 17.68 4.04 -4.72
CA PRO A 12 18.48 5.22 -4.38
C PRO A 12 19.99 4.92 -4.26
N VAL A 13 20.37 3.65 -4.20
CA VAL A 13 21.79 3.25 -4.09
C VAL A 13 22.38 2.79 -5.44
N ASN A 14 21.53 2.40 -6.39
CA ASN A 14 21.94 2.06 -7.74
C ASN A 14 20.80 2.37 -8.73
N PRO A 15 20.86 3.51 -9.46
CA PRO A 15 19.78 3.91 -10.35
C PRO A 15 19.58 3.00 -11.57
N GLN A 16 20.49 2.05 -11.81
CA GLN A 16 20.29 1.01 -12.82
C GLN A 16 19.21 0.00 -12.40
N HIS A 17 18.95 -0.14 -11.09
CA HIS A 17 17.93 -1.04 -10.58
C HIS A 17 16.58 -0.31 -10.46
N VAL A 18 15.62 -0.76 -11.23
CA VAL A 18 14.25 -0.22 -11.28
C VAL A 18 13.28 -1.38 -11.12
N VAL A 19 12.24 -1.20 -10.30
CA VAL A 19 11.17 -2.19 -10.13
C VAL A 19 9.83 -1.52 -10.38
N ALA A 20 8.95 -2.21 -11.10
CA ALA A 20 7.58 -1.75 -11.34
C ALA A 20 6.57 -2.87 -11.06
N GLY A 21 5.35 -2.48 -10.77
CA GLY A 21 4.20 -3.35 -10.60
C GLY A 21 3.04 -2.90 -11.48
N SER A 22 2.13 -3.81 -11.79
CA SER A 22 0.81 -3.49 -12.35
C SER A 22 -0.19 -4.58 -12.00
N ILE A 23 -1.47 -4.29 -12.10
CA ILE A 23 -2.52 -5.27 -11.80
C ILE A 23 -2.41 -6.53 -12.68
N LEU A 24 -2.85 -7.69 -12.19
CA LEU A 24 -3.16 -7.99 -10.79
C LEU A 24 -1.89 -8.28 -9.98
N ASP A 25 -1.01 -9.08 -10.55
CA ASP A 25 0.15 -9.71 -9.93
C ASP A 25 1.43 -9.52 -10.76
N ASN A 26 1.44 -8.57 -11.71
CA ASN A 26 2.59 -8.37 -12.56
C ASN A 26 3.69 -7.63 -11.82
N VAL A 27 4.90 -8.15 -11.88
CA VAL A 27 6.12 -7.50 -11.42
C VAL A 27 7.14 -7.43 -12.55
N TYR A 28 7.84 -6.30 -12.61
CA TYR A 28 8.85 -6.04 -13.62
C TYR A 28 10.10 -5.51 -12.93
N TRP A 29 11.28 -5.86 -13.46
CA TRP A 29 12.51 -5.24 -12.99
C TRP A 29 13.49 -5.02 -14.15
N SER A 30 14.31 -4.00 -13.97
CA SER A 30 15.40 -3.61 -14.86
C SER A 30 16.69 -3.50 -14.04
N GLU A 31 17.82 -3.82 -14.67
CA GLU A 31 19.18 -3.69 -14.12
C GLU A 31 20.05 -2.75 -14.94
N ASP A 32 19.47 -2.09 -15.92
CA ASP A 32 20.13 -1.18 -16.87
C ASP A 32 19.43 0.18 -16.98
N GLY A 33 18.77 0.62 -15.90
CA GLY A 33 18.10 1.92 -15.83
C GLY A 33 16.82 2.01 -16.64
N GLY A 34 16.18 0.86 -16.92
CA GLY A 34 14.92 0.81 -17.67
C GLY A 34 15.09 0.58 -19.17
N ALA A 35 16.33 0.36 -19.67
CA ALA A 35 16.56 0.08 -21.07
C ALA A 35 15.99 -1.30 -21.49
N THR A 36 16.13 -2.30 -20.60
CA THR A 36 15.49 -3.61 -20.76
C THR A 36 14.74 -4.02 -19.49
N TRP A 37 13.73 -4.86 -19.66
CA TRP A 37 12.86 -5.29 -18.56
C TRP A 37 12.65 -6.80 -18.57
N THR A 38 12.72 -7.38 -17.38
CA THR A 38 12.24 -8.73 -17.13
C THR A 38 10.87 -8.65 -16.45
N LYS A 39 9.96 -9.55 -16.83
CA LYS A 39 8.62 -9.65 -16.27
C LYS A 39 8.44 -10.99 -15.56
N ASP A 40 7.77 -10.97 -14.43
CA ASP A 40 7.32 -12.16 -13.71
C ASP A 40 5.96 -11.90 -13.05
N ARG A 41 5.46 -12.89 -12.30
CA ARG A 41 4.26 -12.79 -11.48
C ARG A 41 4.62 -12.83 -10.01
N LEU A 42 4.10 -11.86 -9.27
CA LEU A 42 4.20 -11.85 -7.82
C LEU A 42 3.29 -12.95 -7.23
N THR A 43 3.81 -13.69 -6.27
CA THR A 43 3.04 -14.73 -5.56
C THR A 43 3.10 -14.47 -4.06
N SER A 44 1.98 -14.70 -3.38
CA SER A 44 1.85 -14.53 -1.93
C SER A 44 0.98 -15.64 -1.34
N PRO A 45 1.28 -16.12 -0.12
CA PRO A 45 0.36 -17.00 0.60
C PRO A 45 -0.96 -16.32 0.98
N HIS A 46 -1.04 -15.00 0.82
CA HIS A 46 -2.24 -14.19 1.05
C HIS A 46 -2.98 -13.86 -0.26
N GLY A 47 -2.57 -14.44 -1.40
CA GLY A 47 -3.02 -14.01 -2.71
C GLY A 47 -2.46 -12.66 -3.12
N VAL A 48 -2.68 -12.25 -4.37
CA VAL A 48 -2.32 -10.94 -4.93
C VAL A 48 -3.49 -10.45 -5.77
N PHE A 49 -4.06 -9.29 -5.45
CA PHE A 49 -5.28 -8.80 -6.10
C PHE A 49 -5.15 -7.37 -6.65
N GLY A 50 -3.97 -6.89 -6.94
CA GLY A 50 -3.81 -5.61 -7.60
C GLY A 50 -3.45 -4.45 -6.67
N ASP A 51 -3.72 -3.23 -7.12
CA ASP A 51 -3.39 -1.95 -6.51
C ASP A 51 -1.91 -1.88 -6.09
N PRO A 52 -0.98 -2.15 -7.04
CA PRO A 52 0.42 -2.26 -6.67
C PRO A 52 0.99 -0.92 -6.22
N CYS A 53 1.60 -0.89 -5.05
CA CYS A 53 2.43 0.22 -4.61
C CYS A 53 3.87 -0.27 -4.45
N VAL A 54 4.79 0.24 -5.27
CA VAL A 54 6.21 -0.13 -5.24
C VAL A 54 7.02 1.03 -4.69
N VAL A 55 7.83 0.77 -3.67
CA VAL A 55 8.76 1.76 -3.11
C VAL A 55 10.15 1.18 -2.93
N ALA A 56 11.16 2.03 -3.04
CA ALA A 56 12.55 1.68 -2.75
C ALA A 56 12.99 2.26 -1.41
N GLY A 57 13.52 1.42 -0.54
CA GLY A 57 14.12 1.86 0.71
C GLY A 57 15.53 2.42 0.51
N ALA A 58 15.99 3.29 1.41
CA ALA A 58 17.29 3.95 1.33
C ALA A 58 18.50 2.99 1.30
N THR A 59 18.32 1.70 1.60
CA THR A 59 19.36 0.66 1.53
C THR A 59 19.31 -0.17 0.23
N GLY A 60 18.45 0.20 -0.73
CA GLY A 60 18.30 -0.50 -2.00
C GLY A 60 17.36 -1.71 -1.99
N ASP A 61 16.72 -1.98 -0.87
CA ASP A 61 15.62 -2.95 -0.83
C ASP A 61 14.39 -2.37 -1.55
N PHE A 62 13.63 -3.22 -2.23
CA PHE A 62 12.34 -2.85 -2.77
C PHE A 62 11.21 -3.45 -1.93
N TYR A 63 10.11 -2.74 -1.86
CA TYR A 63 8.88 -3.17 -1.22
C TYR A 63 7.73 -3.07 -2.21
N TYR A 64 6.97 -4.14 -2.32
CA TYR A 64 5.80 -4.23 -3.16
C TYR A 64 4.59 -4.47 -2.25
N LEU A 65 3.68 -3.52 -2.25
CA LEU A 65 2.42 -3.65 -1.53
C LEU A 65 1.31 -4.00 -2.52
N HIS A 66 0.33 -4.72 -2.04
CA HIS A 66 -0.79 -5.20 -2.84
C HIS A 66 -1.98 -5.59 -1.96
N LEU A 67 -3.14 -5.61 -2.56
CA LEU A 67 -4.36 -6.16 -1.97
C LEU A 67 -4.29 -7.69 -1.89
N SER A 68 -5.07 -8.27 -0.98
CA SER A 68 -5.09 -9.71 -0.73
C SER A 68 -6.28 -10.40 -1.40
N ASP A 69 -6.06 -11.65 -1.83
CA ASP A 69 -7.09 -12.62 -2.21
C ASP A 69 -6.68 -14.01 -1.70
N PRO A 70 -6.79 -14.27 -0.38
CA PRO A 70 -6.31 -15.51 0.21
C PRO A 70 -6.95 -16.79 -0.37
N SER A 71 -8.16 -16.69 -0.88
CA SER A 71 -8.89 -17.79 -1.48
C SER A 71 -8.58 -18.02 -2.96
N GLY A 72 -8.06 -17.01 -3.66
CA GLY A 72 -7.88 -16.98 -5.11
C GLY A 72 -9.19 -16.94 -5.89
N ARG A 73 -10.31 -16.61 -5.24
CA ARG A 73 -11.65 -16.61 -5.85
C ARG A 73 -12.19 -15.21 -6.17
N GLY A 74 -11.42 -14.17 -5.86
CA GLY A 74 -11.81 -12.79 -6.11
C GLY A 74 -13.14 -12.43 -5.42
N TRP A 75 -13.97 -11.67 -6.08
CA TRP A 75 -15.25 -11.15 -5.58
C TRP A 75 -16.28 -12.23 -5.17
N SER A 76 -16.00 -13.51 -5.41
CA SER A 76 -16.87 -14.60 -4.95
C SER A 76 -16.54 -15.11 -3.55
N ASP A 77 -15.61 -14.49 -2.86
CA ASP A 77 -15.17 -14.88 -1.52
C ASP A 77 -15.03 -13.67 -0.57
N ALA A 78 -15.58 -13.81 0.61
CA ALA A 78 -15.57 -12.75 1.65
C ALA A 78 -14.18 -12.49 2.26
N SER A 79 -13.14 -13.24 1.91
CA SER A 79 -11.77 -12.96 2.32
C SER A 79 -11.00 -12.08 1.34
N LEU A 80 -11.61 -11.71 0.21
CA LEU A 80 -11.05 -10.71 -0.68
C LEU A 80 -10.88 -9.38 0.06
N LEU A 81 -9.78 -8.67 -0.18
CA LEU A 81 -9.45 -7.37 0.42
C LEU A 81 -9.37 -7.39 1.96
N ASP A 82 -9.19 -8.54 2.60
CA ASP A 82 -9.18 -8.62 4.07
C ASP A 82 -7.97 -7.93 4.72
N ARG A 83 -6.91 -7.66 3.95
CA ARG A 83 -5.66 -7.05 4.42
C ARG A 83 -4.84 -6.42 3.29
N ILE A 84 -3.91 -5.53 3.67
CA ILE A 84 -2.84 -5.07 2.80
C ILE A 84 -1.60 -5.92 3.06
N VAL A 85 -0.96 -6.40 2.02
CA VAL A 85 0.26 -7.24 2.08
C VAL A 85 1.46 -6.43 1.60
N CYS A 86 2.59 -6.58 2.27
CA CYS A 86 3.86 -5.99 1.87
C CYS A 86 4.92 -7.09 1.71
N GLN A 87 5.45 -7.25 0.51
CA GLN A 87 6.55 -8.14 0.19
C GLN A 87 7.83 -7.32 0.00
N ARG A 88 8.98 -7.91 0.35
CA ARG A 88 10.29 -7.26 0.24
C ARG A 88 11.19 -8.05 -0.68
N SER A 89 11.86 -7.34 -1.59
CA SER A 89 12.97 -7.84 -2.39
C SER A 89 14.29 -7.24 -1.91
N LYS A 90 15.35 -8.05 -1.92
CA LYS A 90 16.73 -7.66 -1.59
C LYS A 90 17.66 -7.78 -2.80
N ASP A 91 17.15 -8.24 -3.90
CA ASP A 91 17.87 -8.59 -5.12
C ASP A 91 17.27 -7.90 -6.36
N SER A 92 16.86 -6.64 -6.15
CA SER A 92 16.38 -5.73 -7.21
C SER A 92 15.14 -6.23 -7.94
N GLY A 93 14.23 -6.89 -7.22
CA GLY A 93 12.94 -7.34 -7.76
C GLY A 93 12.91 -8.78 -8.28
N ARG A 94 14.05 -9.49 -8.28
CA ARG A 94 14.14 -10.88 -8.79
C ARG A 94 13.42 -11.90 -7.91
N SER A 95 13.46 -11.69 -6.59
CA SER A 95 12.74 -12.54 -5.65
C SER A 95 12.11 -11.74 -4.53
N TRP A 96 11.02 -12.28 -3.97
CA TRP A 96 10.19 -11.61 -2.98
C TRP A 96 9.98 -12.46 -1.73
N SER A 97 9.92 -11.81 -0.59
CA SER A 97 9.56 -12.45 0.68
C SER A 97 8.12 -12.98 0.61
N ARG A 98 7.75 -13.86 1.54
CA ARG A 98 6.35 -14.34 1.66
C ARG A 98 5.34 -13.23 1.98
N GLY A 99 5.81 -12.05 2.40
CA GLY A 99 4.99 -10.92 2.81
C GLY A 99 4.71 -10.90 4.31
N SER A 100 4.52 -9.70 4.78
CA SER A 100 3.89 -9.35 6.05
C SER A 100 2.64 -8.54 5.73
N PHE A 101 1.73 -8.37 6.68
CA PHE A 101 0.47 -7.71 6.39
C PHE A 101 0.05 -6.74 7.50
N MET A 102 -0.90 -5.87 7.17
CA MET A 102 -1.61 -4.96 8.05
C MET A 102 -3.09 -4.90 7.67
N GLY A 103 -3.92 -4.31 8.51
CA GLY A 103 -5.32 -4.03 8.20
C GLY A 103 -6.30 -5.16 8.47
N LEU A 104 -5.85 -6.42 8.68
CA LEU A 104 -6.79 -7.51 8.95
C LEU A 104 -7.71 -7.16 10.13
N ASN A 105 -9.01 -6.99 9.86
CA ASN A 105 -9.98 -6.49 10.82
C ASN A 105 -11.39 -7.08 10.61
N GLY A 106 -11.55 -8.36 10.95
CA GLY A 106 -12.82 -9.05 10.79
C GLY A 106 -13.24 -9.18 9.33
N SER A 107 -14.43 -8.69 9.01
CA SER A 107 -15.01 -8.69 7.66
C SER A 107 -14.87 -7.36 6.93
N LYS A 108 -14.01 -6.46 7.42
CA LYS A 108 -13.79 -5.16 6.78
C LYS A 108 -12.84 -5.28 5.61
N ASP A 109 -13.11 -4.51 4.56
CA ASP A 109 -12.32 -4.51 3.33
C ASP A 109 -11.24 -3.42 3.40
N GLN A 110 -10.06 -3.70 2.84
CA GLN A 110 -8.91 -2.80 2.81
C GLN A 110 -8.57 -2.50 1.36
N ASP A 111 -8.46 -1.23 0.99
CA ASP A 111 -8.29 -0.82 -0.40
C ASP A 111 -7.42 0.44 -0.55
N LYS A 112 -6.91 0.68 -1.76
CA LYS A 112 -6.17 1.89 -2.15
C LYS A 112 -5.01 2.25 -1.21
N GLU A 113 -4.17 1.28 -0.94
CA GLU A 113 -2.98 1.50 -0.13
C GLU A 113 -1.90 2.25 -0.89
N TRP A 114 -1.23 3.14 -0.17
CA TRP A 114 -0.02 3.80 -0.64
C TRP A 114 1.04 3.84 0.45
N THR A 115 2.29 3.79 0.06
CA THR A 115 3.42 3.69 1.00
C THR A 115 4.50 4.68 0.65
N ASP A 116 5.15 5.22 1.67
CA ASP A 116 6.40 5.94 1.54
C ASP A 116 7.47 5.36 2.48
N ALA A 117 8.72 5.47 2.05
CA ALA A 117 9.90 5.07 2.81
C ALA A 117 10.60 6.29 3.40
N SER A 118 10.87 6.27 4.70
CA SER A 118 11.56 7.39 5.35
C SER A 118 12.94 7.64 4.73
N PRO A 119 13.41 8.91 4.67
CA PRO A 119 14.73 9.26 4.13
C PRO A 119 15.88 8.51 4.82
N SER A 120 15.71 8.15 6.08
CA SER A 120 16.69 7.36 6.83
C SER A 120 16.72 5.88 6.44
N GLY A 121 15.77 5.40 5.64
CA GLY A 121 15.59 4.00 5.27
C GLY A 121 15.19 3.08 6.44
N LYS A 122 14.85 3.66 7.60
CA LYS A 122 14.53 2.89 8.81
C LYS A 122 13.06 2.60 8.99
N ALA A 123 12.19 3.38 8.35
CA ALA A 123 10.74 3.24 8.50
C ALA A 123 10.04 3.24 7.14
N LEU A 124 8.92 2.54 7.10
CA LEU A 124 7.90 2.62 6.06
C LEU A 124 6.61 3.09 6.71
N ALA A 125 5.81 3.85 5.99
CA ALA A 125 4.45 4.19 6.37
C ALA A 125 3.50 3.84 5.24
N THR A 126 2.47 3.08 5.56
CA THR A 126 1.41 2.71 4.62
C THR A 126 0.10 3.28 5.14
N CYS A 127 -0.61 4.00 4.29
CA CYS A 127 -1.96 4.47 4.56
C CYS A 127 -2.91 3.91 3.52
N TRP A 128 -4.16 3.66 3.90
CA TRP A 128 -5.16 3.01 3.03
C TRP A 128 -6.57 3.36 3.48
N THR A 129 -7.54 3.07 2.65
CA THR A 129 -8.95 3.11 2.99
C THR A 129 -9.38 1.78 3.59
N GLN A 130 -10.03 1.80 4.75
CA GLN A 130 -10.78 0.67 5.28
C GLN A 130 -12.26 0.95 5.11
N PHE A 131 -12.96 0.05 4.45
CA PHE A 131 -14.40 0.02 4.34
C PHE A 131 -15.00 -0.90 5.40
N ASP A 132 -16.14 -0.53 5.98
CA ASP A 132 -16.93 -1.46 6.77
C ASP A 132 -17.42 -2.60 5.88
N ARG A 133 -17.77 -2.28 4.63
CA ARG A 133 -18.10 -3.18 3.54
C ARG A 133 -17.98 -2.45 2.22
N TYR A 134 -17.07 -2.88 1.36
CA TYR A 134 -16.87 -2.26 0.05
C TYR A 134 -18.15 -2.30 -0.81
N GLY A 135 -18.54 -1.17 -1.39
CA GLY A 135 -19.72 -1.01 -2.21
C GLY A 135 -21.05 -1.04 -1.45
N SER A 136 -21.03 -0.95 -0.11
CA SER A 136 -22.26 -0.89 0.68
C SER A 136 -22.94 0.47 0.58
N THR A 137 -24.26 0.45 0.35
CA THR A 137 -25.13 1.64 0.36
C THR A 137 -25.87 1.81 1.69
N ALA A 138 -25.50 1.04 2.71
CA ALA A 138 -26.16 1.09 4.01
C ALA A 138 -25.61 2.25 4.87
N ASP A 139 -26.49 3.09 5.40
CA ASP A 139 -26.14 4.31 6.16
C ASP A 139 -25.21 4.07 7.36
N GLN A 140 -25.21 2.87 7.92
CA GLN A 140 -24.35 2.51 9.06
C GLN A 140 -22.94 2.12 8.66
N ASP A 141 -22.71 1.78 7.38
CA ASP A 141 -21.40 1.40 6.86
C ASP A 141 -20.60 2.65 6.48
N SER A 142 -19.33 2.64 6.76
CA SER A 142 -18.47 3.80 6.56
C SER A 142 -17.07 3.42 6.08
N SER A 143 -16.42 4.35 5.39
CA SER A 143 -15.01 4.29 5.06
C SER A 143 -14.17 5.20 5.96
N VAL A 144 -12.94 4.80 6.24
CA VAL A 144 -11.98 5.56 7.06
C VAL A 144 -10.57 5.41 6.55
N ILE A 145 -9.73 6.44 6.70
CA ILE A 145 -8.31 6.30 6.42
C ILE A 145 -7.58 5.75 7.65
N LEU A 146 -6.87 4.65 7.44
CA LEU A 146 -5.96 4.04 8.39
C LEU A 146 -4.51 4.25 7.97
N CYS A 147 -3.62 4.28 8.94
CA CYS A 147 -2.18 4.31 8.71
C CYS A 147 -1.46 3.34 9.65
N SER A 148 -0.46 2.64 9.13
CA SER A 148 0.43 1.75 9.88
C SER A 148 1.88 2.01 9.50
N THR A 149 2.79 1.82 10.45
CA THR A 149 4.23 2.04 10.21
C THR A 149 5.05 0.79 10.53
N SER A 150 6.18 0.63 9.85
CA SER A 150 7.14 -0.43 10.10
C SER A 150 8.54 0.14 10.26
N ASN A 151 9.20 -0.16 11.38
CA ASN A 151 10.62 0.15 11.63
C ASN A 151 11.54 -1.07 11.38
N HIS A 152 10.99 -2.18 10.90
CA HIS A 152 11.66 -3.46 10.82
C HIS A 152 11.79 -3.97 9.37
N ARG A 153 11.91 -3.04 8.40
CA ARG A 153 12.02 -3.41 6.98
C ARG A 153 10.84 -4.30 6.54
N ALA A 154 9.62 -3.87 6.83
CA ALA A 154 8.36 -4.55 6.55
C ALA A 154 8.21 -5.96 7.20
N ARG A 155 8.97 -6.30 8.22
CA ARG A 155 8.78 -7.58 8.92
C ARG A 155 7.61 -7.56 9.90
N ARG A 156 7.31 -6.40 10.46
CA ARG A 156 6.25 -6.14 11.43
C ARG A 156 5.70 -4.74 11.23
N TRP A 157 4.41 -4.61 11.41
CA TRP A 157 3.68 -3.37 11.28
C TRP A 157 3.09 -2.97 12.64
N SER A 158 2.95 -1.68 12.86
CA SER A 158 2.23 -1.16 14.02
C SER A 158 0.74 -1.51 13.91
N LYS A 159 0.04 -1.48 15.03
CA LYS A 159 -1.43 -1.49 14.98
C LYS A 159 -1.89 -0.29 14.13
N PRO A 160 -2.84 -0.48 13.20
CA PRO A 160 -3.42 0.61 12.43
C PRO A 160 -4.00 1.72 13.31
N VAL A 161 -3.79 2.95 12.89
CA VAL A 161 -4.35 4.14 13.54
C VAL A 161 -5.26 4.84 12.53
N ARG A 162 -6.50 5.12 12.92
CA ARG A 162 -7.40 5.95 12.12
C ARG A 162 -6.89 7.39 12.13
N ILE A 163 -6.74 8.00 10.95
CA ILE A 163 -6.23 9.35 10.77
C ILE A 163 -7.28 10.33 10.20
N SER A 164 -8.34 9.81 9.58
CA SER A 164 -9.47 10.62 9.12
C SER A 164 -10.39 10.95 10.29
N ALA A 165 -10.57 12.24 10.60
CA ALA A 165 -11.50 12.70 11.63
C ALA A 165 -12.97 12.44 11.23
N VAL A 166 -13.25 12.61 9.94
CA VAL A 166 -14.57 12.36 9.34
C VAL A 166 -14.50 11.04 8.59
N ALA A 167 -15.57 10.26 8.64
CA ALA A 167 -15.75 9.07 7.84
C ALA A 167 -16.39 9.44 6.48
N GLY A 168 -16.16 8.62 5.46
CA GLY A 168 -16.91 8.62 4.22
C GLY A 168 -17.94 7.49 4.19
N ASP A 169 -18.68 7.38 3.10
CA ASP A 169 -19.51 6.21 2.79
C ASP A 169 -18.68 5.02 2.27
N CYS A 170 -19.35 3.97 1.85
CA CYS A 170 -18.72 2.76 1.31
C CYS A 170 -19.00 2.53 -0.17
N GLU A 171 -19.55 3.52 -0.89
CA GLU A 171 -20.01 3.34 -2.27
C GLU A 171 -18.88 3.42 -3.31
N ASP A 172 -17.64 3.74 -2.92
CA ASP A 172 -16.50 3.97 -3.80
C ASP A 172 -16.79 5.13 -4.78
N GLY A 173 -17.16 6.26 -4.21
CA GLY A 173 -17.55 7.47 -4.93
C GLY A 173 -17.03 8.75 -4.25
N ASP A 174 -17.61 9.90 -4.62
CA ASP A 174 -17.12 11.20 -4.18
C ASP A 174 -17.19 11.41 -2.65
N GLU A 175 -18.13 10.78 -1.95
CA GLU A 175 -18.26 10.89 -0.49
C GLU A 175 -17.43 9.85 0.30
N THR A 176 -16.79 8.92 -0.37
CA THR A 176 -15.81 8.00 0.22
C THR A 176 -14.56 8.76 0.67
N VAL A 177 -13.92 8.38 1.77
CA VAL A 177 -12.57 8.87 2.09
C VAL A 177 -11.55 7.94 1.46
N GLU A 178 -10.80 8.42 0.47
CA GLU A 178 -9.96 7.56 -0.35
C GLU A 178 -8.69 8.23 -0.88
N GLY A 179 -7.79 7.41 -1.46
CA GLY A 179 -6.59 7.86 -2.12
C GLY A 179 -5.55 8.43 -1.15
N ALA A 180 -5.37 7.80 0.00
CA ALA A 180 -4.46 8.28 1.03
C ALA A 180 -2.99 8.13 0.62
N VAL A 181 -2.30 9.24 0.35
CA VAL A 181 -0.89 9.27 -0.03
C VAL A 181 -0.03 9.77 1.12
N PRO A 182 0.79 8.91 1.74
CA PRO A 182 1.77 9.30 2.74
C PRO A 182 3.03 9.90 2.10
N ALA A 183 3.67 10.85 2.78
CA ALA A 183 4.96 11.38 2.42
C ALA A 183 5.79 11.73 3.68
N TYR A 184 7.00 11.19 3.78
CA TYR A 184 7.93 11.60 4.83
C TYR A 184 8.60 12.92 4.47
N GLY A 185 8.56 13.88 5.37
CA GLY A 185 9.38 15.09 5.28
C GLY A 185 10.86 14.81 5.63
N PRO A 186 11.77 15.73 5.28
CA PRO A 186 13.19 15.61 5.63
C PRO A 186 13.45 15.62 7.13
N ASP A 187 12.52 16.18 7.91
CA ASP A 187 12.51 16.19 9.38
C ASP A 187 11.99 14.87 9.99
N GLY A 188 11.60 13.91 9.16
CA GLY A 188 11.02 12.62 9.56
C GLY A 188 9.54 12.70 9.95
N ALA A 189 8.89 13.85 9.79
CA ALA A 189 7.45 13.96 9.94
C ALA A 189 6.74 13.19 8.81
N LEU A 190 5.66 12.52 9.17
CA LEU A 190 4.82 11.80 8.23
C LEU A 190 3.59 12.67 7.91
N ASN A 191 3.44 13.02 6.66
CA ASN A 191 2.34 13.81 6.13
C ASN A 191 1.45 12.88 5.29
N VAL A 192 0.15 13.06 5.35
CA VAL A 192 -0.80 12.27 4.57
C VAL A 192 -1.88 13.17 4.02
N VAL A 193 -2.19 13.01 2.74
CA VAL A 193 -3.31 13.66 2.07
C VAL A 193 -4.26 12.58 1.53
N TRP A 194 -5.56 12.86 1.54
CA TRP A 194 -6.60 12.01 0.95
C TRP A 194 -7.74 12.86 0.41
N ALA A 195 -8.60 12.28 -0.42
CA ALA A 195 -9.77 12.93 -0.97
C ALA A 195 -11.05 12.57 -0.19
N ARG A 196 -12.02 13.48 -0.16
CA ARG A 196 -13.43 13.26 0.14
C ARG A 196 -14.25 14.39 -0.47
N GLY A 197 -15.20 14.05 -1.30
CA GLY A 197 -15.95 15.01 -2.10
C GLY A 197 -15.01 15.88 -2.94
N GLU A 198 -15.30 17.15 -3.04
CA GLU A 198 -14.45 18.12 -3.75
C GLU A 198 -13.26 18.64 -2.92
N GLN A 199 -12.91 17.97 -1.80
CA GLN A 199 -11.93 18.45 -0.85
C GLN A 199 -10.73 17.51 -0.72
N LEU A 200 -9.55 18.10 -0.55
CA LEU A 200 -8.37 17.40 -0.08
C LEU A 200 -8.23 17.60 1.42
N TRP A 201 -8.08 16.51 2.13
CA TRP A 201 -7.87 16.44 3.57
C TRP A 201 -6.42 16.13 3.87
N PHE A 202 -5.91 16.67 4.96
CA PHE A 202 -4.51 16.54 5.35
C PHE A 202 -4.37 16.25 6.83
N ASN A 203 -3.41 15.37 7.17
CA ASN A 203 -2.99 15.17 8.54
C ASN A 203 -1.48 14.97 8.61
N ARG A 204 -0.89 15.22 9.79
CA ARG A 204 0.55 15.15 10.02
C ARG A 204 0.88 14.51 11.35
N SER A 205 1.88 13.63 11.36
CA SER A 205 2.46 13.03 12.56
C SER A 205 3.95 13.36 12.67
N VAL A 206 4.38 13.84 13.83
CA VAL A 206 5.79 14.16 14.14
C VAL A 206 6.44 13.11 15.05
N ASN A 207 5.74 12.02 15.34
CA ASN A 207 6.19 10.98 16.27
C ASN A 207 6.14 9.56 15.70
N GLY A 208 6.33 9.46 14.37
CA GLY A 208 6.38 8.17 13.67
C GLY A 208 5.02 7.50 13.52
N GLY A 209 3.95 8.27 13.30
CA GLY A 209 2.61 7.76 13.05
C GLY A 209 1.83 7.32 14.31
N LYS A 210 2.33 7.66 15.50
CA LYS A 210 1.66 7.27 16.76
C LYS A 210 0.54 8.22 17.17
N ARG A 211 0.62 9.48 16.77
CA ARG A 211 -0.39 10.52 16.98
C ARG A 211 -0.48 11.39 15.74
N TRP A 212 -1.69 11.84 15.49
CA TRP A 212 -2.07 12.60 14.30
C TRP A 212 -2.89 13.83 14.68
#